data_569feb3fa528866a4b1c364f262a6f67
#
_entry.id   569feb3fa528866a4b1c364f262a6f67
#
_cell.length_a   1.000
_cell.length_b   1.000
_cell.length_c   1.000
_cell.angle_alpha   90.00
_cell.angle_beta   90.00
_cell.angle_gamma   90.00
#
_symmetry.space_group_name_H-M   'P 1'
#
loop_
_entity.id
_entity.type
_entity.pdbx_description
1 polymer ?
#
loop_
_entity_poly.entity_id
_entity_poly.type
_entity_poly.pdbx_seq_one_letter_code
_entity_poly.pdbx_strand_id
1 'polypeptide(L)'
;MSHNYRRFIAASCAIVCAASMTGCSDSGYIGTINGMQIPNGIYIYDLQLTAYNEASSKIKEEKGDSLGTAEVTVFTETIDGKPASAWLKDHALERVKRYVAIESLFDEYGLTLSDDDNNSINDYIKSLDNDLGYYAQYYGIEESTFGEHFENMGISKDTLRKITENSYKESAVFLHNYDKDGLTPVSEDEINSYATENYAAVKLLKVTFTDHQGLSLKGDADKEKIRELAQSYAD
;
A
#
# COMPACT_ATOMS: atom_id res chain seq x y z
N MET A 1 10.66 -0.07 -31.52
CA MET A 1 10.33 0.66 -30.27
C MET A 1 9.41 1.81 -30.62
N SER A 2 8.14 1.62 -30.33
CA SER A 2 7.05 2.47 -30.82
C SER A 2 7.02 3.84 -30.12
N HIS A 3 6.95 4.90 -30.91
CA HIS A 3 6.92 6.32 -30.52
C HIS A 3 5.66 6.73 -29.73
N ASN A 4 4.76 5.82 -29.44
CA ASN A 4 3.46 6.11 -28.81
C ASN A 4 3.53 6.27 -27.29
N TYR A 5 4.52 5.66 -26.62
CA TYR A 5 4.68 5.74 -25.16
C TYR A 5 4.99 7.16 -24.63
N ARG A 6 5.60 8.02 -25.46
CA ARG A 6 5.96 9.39 -25.07
C ARG A 6 4.82 10.41 -25.17
N ARG A 7 3.72 10.06 -25.80
CA ARG A 7 2.57 10.99 -25.95
C ARG A 7 1.61 11.00 -24.77
N PHE A 8 1.59 9.94 -23.94
CA PHE A 8 0.70 9.86 -22.77
C PHE A 8 1.18 10.66 -21.57
N ILE A 9 2.47 10.95 -21.44
CA ILE A 9 3.03 11.66 -20.26
C ILE A 9 2.95 13.19 -20.42
N ALA A 10 2.60 13.68 -21.59
CA ALA A 10 2.55 15.12 -21.88
C ALA A 10 1.14 15.73 -21.88
N ALA A 11 0.11 14.98 -21.44
CA ALA A 11 -1.21 15.57 -21.23
C ALA A 11 -1.16 16.45 -19.98
N SER A 12 -1.14 17.74 -20.21
CA SER A 12 -1.12 18.82 -19.22
C SER A 12 -2.12 18.56 -18.10
N CYS A 13 -1.64 18.19 -16.90
CA CYS A 13 -2.47 18.16 -15.70
C CYS A 13 -2.87 19.61 -15.36
N ALA A 14 -3.95 20.09 -15.91
CA ALA A 14 -4.61 21.30 -15.42
C ALA A 14 -5.33 20.93 -14.13
N ILE A 15 -4.67 21.06 -12.98
CA ILE A 15 -5.29 20.93 -11.68
C ILE A 15 -6.02 22.25 -11.42
N VAL A 16 -7.33 22.26 -11.60
CA VAL A 16 -8.18 23.35 -11.14
C VAL A 16 -8.56 23.04 -9.70
N CYS A 17 -7.78 23.55 -8.75
CA CYS A 17 -8.14 23.50 -7.33
C CYS A 17 -9.29 24.48 -7.08
N ALA A 18 -10.52 24.02 -7.14
CA ALA A 18 -11.66 24.72 -6.57
C ALA A 18 -11.75 24.34 -5.10
N ALA A 19 -11.19 25.19 -4.23
CA ALA A 19 -11.32 25.03 -2.79
C ALA A 19 -12.75 25.31 -2.35
N SER A 20 -13.55 24.27 -2.20
CA SER A 20 -14.76 24.30 -1.39
C SER A 20 -14.66 23.19 -0.34
N MET A 21 -13.86 23.45 0.70
CA MET A 21 -13.87 22.63 1.91
C MET A 21 -15.10 23.00 2.74
N THR A 22 -16.22 22.43 2.41
CA THR A 22 -17.39 22.45 3.31
C THR A 22 -17.94 21.04 3.38
N GLY A 23 -17.65 20.40 4.48
CA GLY A 23 -18.38 19.32 5.11
C GLY A 23 -18.75 18.06 4.31
N CYS A 24 -18.48 16.91 4.91
CA CYS A 24 -18.94 15.56 4.58
C CYS A 24 -18.36 14.87 3.35
N SER A 25 -17.76 13.78 3.65
CA SER A 25 -16.87 12.85 2.99
C SER A 25 -16.96 12.61 1.48
N ASP A 26 -18.11 12.61 0.84
CA ASP A 26 -18.21 12.21 -0.59
C ASP A 26 -18.84 13.24 -1.52
N SER A 27 -19.27 14.37 -1.01
CA SER A 27 -19.91 15.41 -1.84
C SER A 27 -18.93 16.41 -2.46
N GLY A 28 -17.66 16.35 -2.08
CA GLY A 28 -16.62 17.26 -2.56
C GLY A 28 -15.59 16.57 -3.46
N TYR A 29 -14.99 17.38 -4.34
CA TYR A 29 -13.93 16.97 -5.25
C TYR A 29 -12.70 17.84 -5.02
N ILE A 30 -11.50 17.22 -5.00
CA ILE A 30 -10.24 17.98 -4.93
C ILE A 30 -9.87 18.64 -6.24
N GLY A 31 -10.43 18.17 -7.35
CA GLY A 31 -10.13 18.66 -8.68
C GLY A 31 -10.50 17.67 -9.76
N THR A 32 -9.99 17.92 -10.97
CA THR A 32 -10.22 17.10 -12.15
C THR A 32 -8.89 16.75 -12.79
N ILE A 33 -8.68 15.47 -13.11
CA ILE A 33 -7.53 14.98 -13.86
C ILE A 33 -8.06 14.26 -15.11
N ASN A 34 -7.63 14.64 -16.30
CA ASN A 34 -8.07 14.08 -17.59
C ASN A 34 -9.61 14.00 -17.72
N GLY A 35 -10.34 14.99 -17.20
CA GLY A 35 -11.79 15.01 -17.22
C GLY A 35 -12.48 14.21 -16.12
N MET A 36 -11.77 13.39 -15.35
CA MET A 36 -12.29 12.65 -14.22
C MET A 36 -12.27 13.50 -12.95
N GLN A 37 -13.42 13.65 -12.32
CA GLN A 37 -13.53 14.32 -11.01
C GLN A 37 -13.02 13.38 -9.92
N ILE A 38 -12.16 13.90 -9.05
CA ILE A 38 -11.52 13.13 -7.98
C ILE A 38 -12.22 13.39 -6.65
N PRO A 39 -12.93 12.40 -6.09
CA PRO A 39 -13.55 12.52 -4.77
C PRO A 39 -12.52 12.86 -3.69
N ASN A 40 -12.89 13.73 -2.76
CA ASN A 40 -12.01 14.12 -1.64
C ASN A 40 -11.49 12.92 -0.86
N GLY A 41 -12.35 11.91 -0.62
CA GLY A 41 -12.01 10.75 0.17
C GLY A 41 -10.82 9.95 -0.41
N ILE A 42 -10.65 9.88 -1.74
CA ILE A 42 -9.51 9.19 -2.36
C ILE A 42 -8.20 9.90 -1.98
N TYR A 43 -8.14 11.22 -2.10
CA TYR A 43 -6.95 11.98 -1.72
C TYR A 43 -6.68 11.91 -0.21
N ILE A 44 -7.73 11.98 0.62
CA ILE A 44 -7.62 11.88 2.07
C ILE A 44 -7.06 10.49 2.46
N TYR A 45 -7.55 9.43 1.83
CA TYR A 45 -7.05 8.07 2.04
C TYR A 45 -5.56 7.97 1.72
N ASP A 46 -5.15 8.44 0.55
CA ASP A 46 -3.75 8.42 0.16
C ASP A 46 -2.88 9.27 1.09
N LEU A 47 -3.36 10.46 1.47
CA LEU A 47 -2.62 11.36 2.34
C LEU A 47 -2.42 10.80 3.75
N GLN A 48 -3.49 10.30 4.38
CA GLN A 48 -3.49 9.90 5.79
C GLN A 48 -2.96 8.49 6.02
N LEU A 49 -3.21 7.58 5.08
CA LEU A 49 -2.84 6.17 5.26
C LEU A 49 -1.61 5.80 4.42
N THR A 50 -1.67 5.99 3.11
CA THR A 50 -0.64 5.46 2.23
C THR A 50 0.63 6.31 2.27
N ALA A 51 0.52 7.60 1.98
CA ALA A 51 1.68 8.50 1.98
C ALA A 51 2.28 8.66 3.38
N TYR A 52 1.44 8.69 4.43
CA TYR A 52 1.91 8.75 5.81
C TYR A 52 2.70 7.51 6.22
N ASN A 53 2.23 6.32 5.88
CA ASN A 53 2.94 5.07 6.17
C ASN A 53 4.26 4.98 5.41
N GLU A 54 4.30 5.41 4.15
CA GLU A 54 5.54 5.48 3.35
C GLU A 54 6.53 6.48 3.93
N ALA A 55 6.06 7.67 4.33
CA ALA A 55 6.88 8.66 5.00
C ALA A 55 7.49 8.12 6.29
N SER A 56 6.68 7.44 7.12
CA SER A 56 7.13 6.81 8.36
C SER A 56 8.21 5.75 8.10
N SER A 57 8.04 4.93 7.07
CA SER A 57 9.01 3.90 6.68
C SER A 57 10.31 4.51 6.20
N LYS A 58 10.26 5.52 5.32
CA LYS A 58 11.46 6.24 4.87
C LYS A 58 12.24 6.87 6.02
N ILE A 59 11.55 7.55 6.94
CA ILE A 59 12.20 8.16 8.10
C ILE A 59 12.87 7.10 8.97
N LYS A 60 12.24 5.94 9.16
CA LYS A 60 12.83 4.82 9.90
C LYS A 60 14.06 4.25 9.20
N GLU A 61 14.03 4.11 7.89
CA GLU A 61 15.17 3.65 7.10
C GLU A 61 16.35 4.63 7.19
N GLU A 62 16.10 5.93 7.07
CA GLU A 62 17.12 6.97 7.11
C GLU A 62 17.74 7.12 8.51
N LYS A 63 16.94 7.04 9.57
CA LYS A 63 17.39 7.22 10.95
C LYS A 63 17.85 5.93 11.62
N GLY A 64 17.43 4.77 11.13
CA GLY A 64 17.80 3.46 11.65
C GLY A 64 17.58 3.34 13.16
N ASP A 65 18.49 2.65 13.81
CA ASP A 65 18.46 2.41 15.27
C ASP A 65 18.52 3.69 16.13
N SER A 66 18.84 4.85 15.53
CA SER A 66 18.88 6.14 16.25
C SER A 66 17.51 6.59 16.76
N LEU A 67 16.42 6.06 16.21
CA LEU A 67 15.06 6.34 16.70
C LEU A 67 14.75 5.65 18.04
N GLY A 68 15.41 4.52 18.34
CA GLY A 68 15.12 3.72 19.52
C GLY A 68 13.63 3.33 19.58
N THR A 69 12.98 3.57 20.73
CA THR A 69 11.54 3.38 20.94
C THR A 69 10.72 4.66 20.75
N ALA A 70 11.34 5.74 20.27
CA ALA A 70 10.64 7.02 20.07
C ALA A 70 9.62 6.89 18.91
N GLU A 71 8.44 7.40 19.15
CA GLU A 71 7.40 7.50 18.12
C GLU A 71 7.85 8.52 17.06
N VAL A 72 7.77 8.13 15.78
CA VAL A 72 8.17 9.03 14.69
C VAL A 72 7.10 10.09 14.50
N THR A 73 7.42 11.31 14.81
CA THR A 73 6.55 12.46 14.52
C THR A 73 6.80 12.92 13.08
N VAL A 74 6.15 12.27 12.12
CA VAL A 74 6.36 12.49 10.67
C VAL A 74 6.36 13.97 10.31
N PHE A 75 5.45 14.76 10.85
CA PHE A 75 5.26 16.16 10.46
C PHE A 75 6.42 17.10 10.82
N THR A 76 7.31 16.71 11.72
CA THR A 76 8.48 17.49 12.09
C THR A 76 9.73 17.14 11.30
N GLU A 77 9.62 16.16 10.43
CA GLU A 77 10.75 15.61 9.71
C GLU A 77 10.91 16.21 8.30
N THR A 78 12.07 15.94 7.73
CA THR A 78 12.40 16.25 6.33
C THR A 78 12.62 14.93 5.60
N ILE A 79 12.01 14.76 4.43
CA ILE A 79 12.12 13.57 3.59
C ILE A 79 12.57 14.01 2.20
N ASP A 80 13.61 13.41 1.66
CA ASP A 80 14.18 13.76 0.35
C ASP A 80 14.46 15.28 0.22
N GLY A 81 14.91 15.93 1.30
CA GLY A 81 15.20 17.36 1.33
C GLY A 81 13.98 18.29 1.40
N LYS A 82 12.78 17.77 1.56
CA LYS A 82 11.52 18.55 1.68
C LYS A 82 10.90 18.37 3.08
N PRO A 83 10.21 19.39 3.62
CA PRO A 83 9.36 19.19 4.80
C PRO A 83 8.38 18.04 4.55
N ALA A 84 8.22 17.15 5.53
CA ALA A 84 7.36 15.96 5.39
C ALA A 84 5.93 16.30 4.98
N SER A 85 5.37 17.43 5.43
CA SER A 85 4.04 17.88 5.02
C SER A 85 3.92 18.21 3.53
N ALA A 86 4.99 18.69 2.90
CA ALA A 86 5.03 18.93 1.46
C ALA A 86 5.23 17.61 0.70
N TRP A 87 6.13 16.75 1.19
CA TRP A 87 6.37 15.43 0.64
C TRP A 87 5.09 14.57 0.63
N LEU A 88 4.35 14.55 1.75
CA LEU A 88 3.07 13.84 1.87
C LEU A 88 2.04 14.29 0.82
N LYS A 89 1.90 15.60 0.62
CA LYS A 89 0.96 16.16 -0.36
C LYS A 89 1.34 15.79 -1.80
N ASP A 90 2.63 15.90 -2.13
CA ASP A 90 3.15 15.53 -3.45
C ASP A 90 2.91 14.03 -3.70
N HIS A 91 3.18 13.17 -2.72
CA HIS A 91 3.01 11.72 -2.82
C HIS A 91 1.55 11.31 -2.96
N ALA A 92 0.66 11.88 -2.14
CA ALA A 92 -0.78 11.63 -2.27
C ALA A 92 -1.30 12.05 -3.65
N LEU A 93 -0.82 13.17 -4.18
CA LEU A 93 -1.19 13.62 -5.53
C LEU A 93 -0.70 12.67 -6.63
N GLU A 94 0.52 12.13 -6.54
CA GLU A 94 1.01 11.14 -7.49
C GLU A 94 0.18 9.85 -7.46
N ARG A 95 -0.27 9.41 -6.28
CA ARG A 95 -1.16 8.26 -6.15
C ARG A 95 -2.53 8.50 -6.78
N VAL A 96 -3.11 9.67 -6.57
CA VAL A 96 -4.36 10.08 -7.24
C VAL A 96 -4.18 10.09 -8.77
N LYS A 97 -3.05 10.55 -9.28
CA LYS A 97 -2.74 10.47 -10.73
C LYS A 97 -2.68 9.02 -11.21
N ARG A 98 -2.05 8.13 -10.41
CA ARG A 98 -2.02 6.69 -10.71
C ARG A 98 -3.42 6.10 -10.72
N TYR A 99 -4.26 6.42 -9.73
CA TYR A 99 -5.67 6.01 -9.68
C TYR A 99 -6.38 6.35 -10.99
N VAL A 100 -6.28 7.59 -11.45
CA VAL A 100 -6.90 8.05 -12.71
C VAL A 100 -6.33 7.35 -13.93
N ALA A 101 -5.01 7.11 -13.95
CA ALA A 101 -4.38 6.41 -15.06
C ALA A 101 -4.88 4.96 -15.18
N ILE A 102 -5.06 4.28 -14.06
CA ILE A 102 -5.59 2.90 -14.02
C ILE A 102 -7.03 2.87 -14.51
N GLU A 103 -7.90 3.76 -14.01
CA GLU A 103 -9.28 3.86 -14.48
C GLU A 103 -9.33 4.08 -16.00
N SER A 104 -8.51 5.02 -16.50
CA SER A 104 -8.48 5.35 -17.92
C SER A 104 -7.99 4.18 -18.80
N LEU A 105 -6.95 3.47 -18.36
CA LEU A 105 -6.42 2.31 -19.10
C LEU A 105 -7.38 1.12 -19.06
N PHE A 106 -8.02 0.89 -17.92
CA PHE A 106 -9.00 -0.18 -17.77
C PHE A 106 -10.17 0.01 -18.74
N ASP A 107 -10.68 1.24 -18.85
CA ASP A 107 -11.74 1.61 -19.79
C ASP A 107 -11.25 1.56 -21.24
N GLU A 108 -10.04 2.08 -21.53
CA GLU A 108 -9.45 2.07 -22.88
C GLU A 108 -9.27 0.65 -23.42
N TYR A 109 -8.86 -0.28 -22.56
CA TYR A 109 -8.67 -1.69 -22.93
C TYR A 109 -9.98 -2.48 -22.93
N GLY A 110 -11.10 -1.89 -22.50
CA GLY A 110 -12.40 -2.55 -22.41
C GLY A 110 -12.42 -3.73 -21.45
N LEU A 111 -11.62 -3.64 -20.37
CA LEU A 111 -11.52 -4.70 -19.36
C LEU A 111 -12.75 -4.71 -18.45
N THR A 112 -12.98 -5.86 -17.83
CA THR A 112 -14.04 -6.05 -16.83
C THR A 112 -13.47 -6.83 -15.65
N LEU A 113 -13.91 -6.51 -14.44
CA LEU A 113 -13.59 -7.29 -13.25
C LEU A 113 -14.35 -8.62 -13.31
N SER A 114 -13.71 -9.69 -12.86
CA SER A 114 -14.33 -11.01 -12.75
C SER A 114 -15.40 -11.05 -11.64
N ASP A 115 -16.23 -12.08 -11.64
CA ASP A 115 -17.18 -12.32 -10.56
C ASP A 115 -16.46 -12.56 -9.22
N ASP A 116 -15.31 -13.20 -9.23
CA ASP A 116 -14.49 -13.44 -8.03
C ASP A 116 -13.90 -12.14 -7.48
N ASP A 117 -13.43 -11.23 -8.34
CA ASP A 117 -12.98 -9.89 -7.95
C ASP A 117 -14.13 -9.11 -7.29
N ASN A 118 -15.29 -9.10 -7.95
CA ASN A 118 -16.47 -8.41 -7.44
C ASN A 118 -16.95 -8.99 -6.09
N ASN A 119 -16.89 -10.31 -5.92
CA ASN A 119 -17.21 -10.96 -4.64
C ASN A 119 -16.20 -10.54 -3.56
N SER A 120 -14.91 -10.56 -3.86
CA SER A 120 -13.85 -10.14 -2.93
C SER A 120 -14.01 -8.68 -2.49
N ILE A 121 -14.33 -7.78 -3.41
CA ILE A 121 -14.62 -6.37 -3.12
C ILE A 121 -15.84 -6.27 -2.18
N ASN A 122 -16.93 -6.99 -2.49
CA ASN A 122 -18.13 -6.98 -1.66
C ASN A 122 -17.88 -7.51 -0.26
N ASP A 123 -17.08 -8.56 -0.11
CA ASP A 123 -16.74 -9.13 1.17
C ASP A 123 -15.85 -8.20 1.99
N TYR A 124 -14.91 -7.51 1.36
CA TYR A 124 -14.15 -6.44 2.03
C TYR A 124 -15.06 -5.33 2.53
N ILE A 125 -15.96 -4.81 1.71
CA ILE A 125 -16.88 -3.73 2.13
C ILE A 125 -17.80 -4.17 3.28
N LYS A 126 -18.28 -5.42 3.26
CA LYS A 126 -19.03 -5.98 4.40
C LYS A 126 -18.18 -6.09 5.66
N SER A 127 -16.90 -6.41 5.53
CA SER A 127 -15.99 -6.54 6.67
C SER A 127 -15.78 -5.23 7.42
N LEU A 128 -16.05 -4.09 6.80
CA LEU A 128 -16.00 -2.77 7.44
C LEU A 128 -17.03 -2.59 8.56
N ASP A 129 -18.08 -3.42 8.57
CA ASP A 129 -19.09 -3.45 9.65
C ASP A 129 -18.66 -4.31 10.84
N ASN A 130 -17.52 -4.99 10.76
CA ASN A 130 -17.00 -5.78 11.86
C ASN A 130 -16.59 -4.88 13.04
N ASP A 131 -16.86 -5.36 14.25
CA ASP A 131 -16.44 -4.74 15.50
C ASP A 131 -14.90 -4.69 15.58
N LEU A 132 -14.38 -3.54 15.95
CA LEU A 132 -12.94 -3.34 16.23
C LEU A 132 -12.49 -4.10 17.49
N GLY A 133 -13.38 -4.39 18.44
CA GLY A 133 -13.13 -5.20 19.61
C GLY A 133 -11.88 -4.77 20.39
N TYR A 134 -11.00 -5.75 20.67
CA TYR A 134 -9.75 -5.52 21.37
C TYR A 134 -8.83 -4.49 20.67
N TYR A 135 -8.91 -4.37 19.35
CA TYR A 135 -8.12 -3.41 18.57
C TYR A 135 -8.43 -1.97 18.96
N ALA A 136 -9.72 -1.64 19.11
CA ALA A 136 -10.16 -0.32 19.56
C ALA A 136 -9.59 0.01 20.95
N GLN A 137 -9.69 -0.93 21.89
CA GLN A 137 -9.17 -0.76 23.24
C GLN A 137 -7.64 -0.59 23.27
N TYR A 138 -6.92 -1.37 22.46
CA TYR A 138 -5.45 -1.34 22.43
C TYR A 138 -4.90 -0.04 21.85
N TYR A 139 -5.53 0.50 20.81
CA TYR A 139 -5.11 1.73 20.14
C TYR A 139 -5.83 2.98 20.62
N GLY A 140 -6.74 2.86 21.60
CA GLY A 140 -7.52 4.00 22.10
C GLY A 140 -8.47 4.60 21.08
N ILE A 141 -9.03 3.76 20.19
CA ILE A 141 -9.99 4.13 19.15
C ILE A 141 -11.38 4.15 19.77
N GLU A 142 -12.15 5.22 19.57
CA GLU A 142 -13.49 5.38 20.15
C GLU A 142 -14.58 4.71 19.29
N GLU A 143 -14.33 4.53 18.00
CA GLU A 143 -15.25 3.94 17.05
C GLU A 143 -15.43 2.44 17.27
N SER A 144 -16.64 1.95 17.02
CA SER A 144 -17.00 0.55 17.26
C SER A 144 -16.69 -0.35 16.06
N THR A 145 -16.67 0.20 14.85
CA THR A 145 -16.42 -0.54 13.61
C THR A 145 -15.31 0.10 12.77
N PHE A 146 -14.72 -0.68 11.87
CA PHE A 146 -13.76 -0.16 10.89
C PHE A 146 -14.38 0.92 9.99
N GLY A 147 -15.65 0.74 9.60
CA GLY A 147 -16.38 1.70 8.77
C GLY A 147 -16.50 3.06 9.45
N GLU A 148 -16.93 3.08 10.71
CA GLU A 148 -17.01 4.32 11.50
C GLU A 148 -15.66 5.01 11.66
N HIS A 149 -14.60 4.23 11.88
CA HIS A 149 -13.26 4.77 11.98
C HIS A 149 -12.83 5.49 10.69
N PHE A 150 -13.05 4.88 9.52
CA PHE A 150 -12.76 5.53 8.24
C PHE A 150 -13.64 6.74 7.97
N GLU A 151 -14.92 6.67 8.29
CA GLU A 151 -15.86 7.80 8.12
C GLU A 151 -15.42 9.02 8.94
N ASN A 152 -14.96 8.81 10.18
CA ASN A 152 -14.42 9.88 11.04
C ASN A 152 -13.11 10.47 10.50
N MET A 153 -12.37 9.71 9.70
CA MET A 153 -11.23 10.22 8.95
C MET A 153 -11.62 10.97 7.67
N GLY A 154 -12.91 11.04 7.33
CA GLY A 154 -13.40 11.64 6.09
C GLY A 154 -13.34 10.70 4.88
N ILE A 155 -13.33 9.38 5.09
CA ILE A 155 -13.24 8.35 4.07
C ILE A 155 -14.49 7.47 4.15
N SER A 156 -15.41 7.61 3.21
CA SER A 156 -16.64 6.81 3.20
C SER A 156 -16.43 5.38 2.72
N LYS A 157 -17.40 4.52 2.98
CA LYS A 157 -17.43 3.15 2.42
C LYS A 157 -17.44 3.15 0.88
N ASP A 158 -18.08 4.15 0.26
CA ASP A 158 -18.10 4.34 -1.19
C ASP A 158 -16.69 4.66 -1.72
N THR A 159 -15.95 5.53 -1.01
CA THR A 159 -14.55 5.81 -1.33
C THR A 159 -13.69 4.56 -1.20
N LEU A 160 -13.84 3.79 -0.11
CA LEU A 160 -13.10 2.54 0.09
C LEU A 160 -13.41 1.52 -1.00
N ARG A 161 -14.68 1.42 -1.42
CA ARG A 161 -15.05 0.59 -2.56
C ARG A 161 -14.31 1.00 -3.84
N LYS A 162 -14.35 2.28 -4.20
CA LYS A 162 -13.65 2.80 -5.40
C LYS A 162 -12.15 2.52 -5.38
N ILE A 163 -11.50 2.71 -4.22
CA ILE A 163 -10.07 2.42 -4.06
C ILE A 163 -9.79 0.93 -4.22
N THR A 164 -10.63 0.08 -3.63
CA THR A 164 -10.50 -1.37 -3.73
C THR A 164 -10.73 -1.84 -5.17
N GLU A 165 -11.78 -1.36 -5.83
CA GLU A 165 -12.04 -1.64 -7.25
C GLU A 165 -10.85 -1.23 -8.14
N ASN A 166 -10.28 -0.04 -7.91
CA ASN A 166 -9.12 0.44 -8.65
C ASN A 166 -7.89 -0.46 -8.46
N SER A 167 -7.67 -1.04 -7.28
CA SER A 167 -6.61 -2.01 -7.03
C SER A 167 -6.78 -3.30 -7.85
N TYR A 168 -8.01 -3.81 -7.98
CA TYR A 168 -8.29 -4.95 -8.86
C TYR A 168 -8.14 -4.59 -10.34
N LYS A 169 -8.60 -3.40 -10.74
CA LYS A 169 -8.40 -2.88 -12.10
C LYS A 169 -6.92 -2.73 -12.44
N GLU A 170 -6.09 -2.28 -11.48
CA GLU A 170 -4.64 -2.21 -11.66
C GLU A 170 -4.06 -3.58 -11.98
N SER A 171 -4.45 -4.61 -11.24
CA SER A 171 -4.02 -5.99 -11.49
C SER A 171 -4.46 -6.46 -12.89
N ALA A 172 -5.69 -6.18 -13.29
CA ALA A 172 -6.19 -6.54 -14.61
C ALA A 172 -5.44 -5.81 -15.74
N VAL A 173 -5.17 -4.50 -15.59
CA VAL A 173 -4.37 -3.71 -16.52
C VAL A 173 -2.93 -4.24 -16.61
N PHE A 174 -2.34 -4.60 -15.47
CA PHE A 174 -1.00 -5.19 -15.44
C PHE A 174 -0.96 -6.52 -16.19
N LEU A 175 -1.87 -7.44 -15.91
CA LEU A 175 -1.95 -8.74 -16.59
C LEU A 175 -2.23 -8.59 -18.08
N HIS A 176 -3.13 -7.67 -18.46
CA HIS A 176 -3.41 -7.39 -19.87
C HIS A 176 -2.15 -6.94 -20.64
N ASN A 177 -1.23 -6.25 -19.99
CA ASN A 177 0.00 -5.82 -20.65
C ASN A 177 1.12 -6.86 -20.59
N TYR A 178 1.32 -7.52 -19.44
CA TYR A 178 2.59 -8.21 -19.13
C TYR A 178 2.46 -9.70 -18.89
N ASP A 179 1.25 -10.26 -18.81
CA ASP A 179 1.07 -11.72 -18.74
C ASP A 179 1.57 -12.37 -20.03
N LYS A 180 1.77 -13.68 -19.99
CA LYS A 180 2.30 -14.48 -21.12
C LYS A 180 1.57 -14.27 -22.46
N ASP A 181 0.28 -13.95 -22.39
CA ASP A 181 -0.58 -13.67 -23.55
C ASP A 181 -0.92 -12.17 -23.66
N GLY A 182 -0.21 -11.29 -22.92
CA GLY A 182 -0.46 -9.85 -22.86
C GLY A 182 0.10 -9.09 -24.07
N LEU A 183 -0.10 -7.77 -24.07
CA LEU A 183 0.36 -6.89 -25.16
C LEU A 183 1.88 -6.81 -25.28
N THR A 184 2.59 -6.95 -24.15
CA THR A 184 4.05 -6.87 -24.05
C THR A 184 4.52 -7.92 -23.03
N PRO A 185 4.39 -9.21 -23.36
CA PRO A 185 4.69 -10.27 -22.41
C PRO A 185 6.18 -10.24 -22.03
N VAL A 186 6.44 -10.49 -20.76
CA VAL A 186 7.82 -10.66 -20.25
C VAL A 186 8.26 -12.09 -20.49
N SER A 187 9.40 -12.28 -21.11
CA SER A 187 9.92 -13.62 -21.38
C SER A 187 10.40 -14.32 -20.11
N GLU A 188 10.38 -15.66 -20.11
CA GLU A 188 10.93 -16.44 -18.99
C GLU A 188 12.42 -16.14 -18.75
N ASP A 189 13.19 -15.87 -19.79
CA ASP A 189 14.60 -15.53 -19.69
C ASP A 189 14.81 -14.18 -18.97
N GLU A 190 13.97 -13.17 -19.25
CA GLU A 190 14.00 -11.88 -18.55
C GLU A 190 13.62 -12.05 -17.08
N ILE A 191 12.60 -12.84 -16.78
CA ILE A 191 12.19 -13.13 -15.39
C ILE A 191 13.32 -13.85 -14.64
N ASN A 192 13.91 -14.87 -15.24
CA ASN A 192 14.99 -15.63 -14.63
C ASN A 192 16.26 -14.79 -14.43
N SER A 193 16.61 -13.94 -15.41
CA SER A 193 17.75 -13.01 -15.30
C SER A 193 17.52 -12.03 -14.16
N TYR A 194 16.36 -11.41 -14.10
CA TYR A 194 16.00 -10.49 -13.01
C TYR A 194 16.01 -11.18 -11.65
N ALA A 195 15.45 -12.39 -11.55
CA ALA A 195 15.45 -13.17 -10.32
C ALA A 195 16.87 -13.50 -9.86
N THR A 196 17.75 -13.90 -10.79
CA THR A 196 19.14 -14.26 -10.49
C THR A 196 19.97 -13.05 -10.05
N GLU A 197 19.71 -11.88 -10.64
CA GLU A 197 20.43 -10.65 -10.33
C GLU A 197 19.99 -9.98 -9.02
N ASN A 198 18.71 -10.12 -8.67
CA ASN A 198 18.09 -9.31 -7.59
C ASN A 198 17.68 -10.14 -6.37
N TYR A 199 17.63 -11.46 -6.46
CA TYR A 199 17.18 -12.33 -5.36
C TYR A 199 18.18 -13.46 -5.11
N ALA A 200 18.32 -13.86 -3.86
CA ALA A 200 19.05 -15.05 -3.46
C ALA A 200 18.07 -16.08 -2.88
N ALA A 201 18.16 -17.32 -3.33
CA ALA A 201 17.47 -18.42 -2.70
C ALA A 201 18.16 -18.77 -1.38
N VAL A 202 17.47 -18.61 -0.26
CA VAL A 202 18.00 -18.95 1.05
C VAL A 202 17.16 -20.06 1.70
N LYS A 203 17.84 -20.98 2.37
CA LYS A 203 17.19 -21.94 3.26
C LYS A 203 17.32 -21.41 4.67
N LEU A 204 16.19 -21.16 5.34
CA LEU A 204 16.17 -20.71 6.72
C LEU A 204 15.78 -21.84 7.64
N LEU A 205 16.66 -22.20 8.58
CA LEU A 205 16.35 -23.05 9.71
C LEU A 205 16.26 -22.18 10.96
N LYS A 206 15.07 -22.04 11.51
CA LYS A 206 14.86 -21.33 12.79
C LYS A 206 14.90 -22.34 13.93
N VAL A 207 15.89 -22.23 14.78
CA VAL A 207 15.99 -23.03 16.02
C VAL A 207 15.71 -22.12 17.20
N THR A 208 14.75 -22.47 18.04
CA THR A 208 14.38 -21.69 19.23
C THR A 208 15.10 -22.22 20.48
N PHE A 209 15.49 -21.32 21.38
CA PHE A 209 16.01 -21.70 22.70
C PHE A 209 14.88 -22.08 23.66
N THR A 210 14.12 -23.10 23.28
CA THR A 210 13.01 -23.63 24.07
C THR A 210 13.20 -25.12 24.33
N ASP A 211 12.66 -25.62 25.43
CA ASP A 211 12.58 -27.06 25.71
C ASP A 211 11.43 -27.73 24.92
N HIS A 212 11.25 -29.01 25.12
CA HIS A 212 10.18 -29.79 24.46
C HIS A 212 8.75 -29.38 24.87
N GLN A 213 8.61 -28.53 25.88
CA GLN A 213 7.33 -27.96 26.34
C GLN A 213 7.14 -26.52 25.81
N GLY A 214 8.09 -26.00 25.03
CA GLY A 214 8.04 -24.63 24.50
C GLY A 214 8.48 -23.55 25.50
N LEU A 215 9.02 -23.92 26.65
CA LEU A 215 9.52 -23.00 27.66
C LEU A 215 10.94 -22.56 27.36
N SER A 216 11.25 -21.29 27.56
CA SER A 216 12.58 -20.73 27.28
C SER A 216 13.66 -21.39 28.14
N LEU A 217 14.71 -21.87 27.49
CA LEU A 217 15.92 -22.39 28.16
C LEU A 217 16.64 -21.28 28.90
N LYS A 218 16.88 -21.47 30.19
CA LYS A 218 17.55 -20.49 31.05
C LYS A 218 19.06 -20.75 31.19
N GLY A 219 19.49 -22.00 30.98
CA GLY A 219 20.90 -22.38 31.13
C GLY A 219 21.73 -22.10 29.88
N ASP A 220 22.94 -21.54 30.05
CA ASP A 220 23.83 -21.25 28.92
C ASP A 220 24.37 -22.53 28.26
N ALA A 221 24.60 -23.58 29.05
CA ALA A 221 25.01 -24.89 28.53
C ALA A 221 23.95 -25.55 27.60
N ASP A 222 22.68 -25.35 27.89
CA ASP A 222 21.59 -25.88 27.06
C ASP A 222 21.43 -25.05 25.80
N LYS A 223 21.60 -23.74 25.88
CA LYS A 223 21.61 -22.84 24.72
C LYS A 223 22.78 -23.17 23.79
N GLU A 224 23.96 -23.52 24.32
CA GLU A 224 25.12 -23.91 23.52
C GLU A 224 24.86 -25.20 22.74
N LYS A 225 24.27 -26.22 23.34
CA LYS A 225 23.86 -27.43 22.62
C LYS A 225 22.89 -27.13 21.46
N ILE A 226 21.99 -26.20 21.64
CA ILE A 226 21.07 -25.76 20.57
C ILE A 226 21.83 -25.04 19.45
N ARG A 227 22.85 -24.22 19.77
CA ARG A 227 23.71 -23.58 18.76
C ARG A 227 24.53 -24.60 17.98
N GLU A 228 25.14 -25.60 18.68
CA GLU A 228 25.87 -26.68 18.04
C GLU A 228 24.98 -27.50 17.11
N LEU A 229 23.73 -27.80 17.55
CA LEU A 229 22.75 -28.45 16.71
C LEU A 229 22.37 -27.61 15.48
N ALA A 230 22.13 -26.33 15.65
CA ALA A 230 21.84 -25.42 14.54
C ALA A 230 22.99 -25.37 13.54
N GLN A 231 24.23 -25.31 14.03
CA GLN A 231 25.42 -25.33 13.17
C GLN A 231 25.54 -26.63 12.37
N SER A 232 25.22 -27.77 12.99
CA SER A 232 25.27 -29.06 12.30
C SER A 232 24.28 -29.24 11.16
N TYR A 233 23.29 -28.34 11.05
CA TYR A 233 22.34 -28.28 9.92
C TYR A 233 22.78 -27.27 8.86
N ALA A 234 23.72 -26.38 9.19
CA ALA A 234 24.21 -25.35 8.25
C ALA A 234 25.40 -25.87 7.40
N ASP A 235 26.11 -26.87 7.92
CA ASP A 235 27.23 -27.57 7.25
C ASP A 235 26.69 -28.69 6.33
#